data_afba3b13930720f965b7c4e737c1f5ae
#
_entry.id   afba3b13930720f965b7c4e737c1f5ae
#
_cell.length_a   1.000
_cell.length_b   1.000
_cell.length_c   1.000
_cell.angle_alpha   90.00
_cell.angle_beta   90.00
_cell.angle_gamma   90.00
#
_symmetry.space_group_name_H-M   'P 1'
#
loop_
_entity.id
_entity.type
_entity.pdbx_description
1 polymer ?
#
loop_
_entity_poly.entity_id
_entity_poly.type
_entity_poly.pdbx_seq_one_letter_code
_entity_poly.pdbx_strand_id
1 'polypeptide(L)'
;MFPNLPNKPRTDKVEYELDSYCSQSEKYELTRGVVSVKGKLKDNFAFWKNTKEANSFILNVIKEGYRIPFIENPSFVFLSNNTSARKYLKFVTTAINQLILSGCVIEESSRPYCIIPLTISINSNGKERLILDLRHVNKCIEKQKIKFEGSKEVLQYVKRRNFMIKFD
;
A
#
# COMPACT_ATOMS: atom_id res chain seq x y z
N MET A 1 29.55 -5.76 26.61
CA MET A 1 30.41 -5.85 25.43
C MET A 1 29.79 -6.84 24.50
N PHE A 2 29.12 -6.39 23.45
CA PHE A 2 28.42 -7.28 22.51
C PHE A 2 29.41 -7.67 21.38
N PRO A 3 29.47 -8.93 20.97
CA PRO A 3 30.34 -9.33 19.88
C PRO A 3 29.84 -8.73 18.55
N ASN A 4 30.78 -8.23 17.75
CA ASN A 4 30.54 -7.71 16.40
C ASN A 4 29.84 -8.78 15.54
N LEU A 5 28.66 -8.46 15.06
CA LEU A 5 27.96 -9.22 14.02
C LEU A 5 28.78 -9.11 12.72
N PRO A 6 28.99 -10.23 12.00
CA PRO A 6 29.68 -10.18 10.73
C PRO A 6 28.90 -9.36 9.71
N ASN A 7 29.65 -8.63 8.87
CA ASN A 7 29.10 -7.80 7.79
C ASN A 7 28.10 -8.59 6.96
N LYS A 8 26.91 -7.97 6.74
CA LYS A 8 25.88 -8.46 5.82
C LYS A 8 26.52 -8.80 4.47
N PRO A 9 26.28 -10.00 3.92
CA PRO A 9 26.58 -10.23 2.52
C PRO A 9 25.74 -9.28 1.66
N ARG A 10 26.35 -8.67 0.65
CA ARG A 10 25.66 -7.82 -0.33
C ARG A 10 24.53 -8.62 -0.97
N THR A 11 23.32 -8.11 -0.85
CA THR A 11 22.07 -8.69 -1.36
C THR A 11 21.82 -8.36 -2.84
N ASP A 12 22.79 -7.77 -3.52
CA ASP A 12 22.65 -7.21 -4.87
C ASP A 12 22.21 -8.26 -5.93
N LYS A 13 22.59 -9.53 -5.76
CA LYS A 13 22.19 -10.59 -6.72
C LYS A 13 20.75 -11.07 -6.56
N VAL A 14 20.23 -11.07 -5.35
CA VAL A 14 18.87 -11.55 -5.07
C VAL A 14 17.83 -10.52 -5.52
N GLU A 15 18.15 -9.21 -5.42
CA GLU A 15 17.28 -8.15 -5.93
C GLU A 15 17.16 -8.17 -7.46
N TYR A 16 18.23 -8.48 -8.19
CA TYR A 16 18.17 -8.59 -9.66
C TYR A 16 17.29 -9.74 -10.15
N GLU A 17 17.25 -10.87 -9.45
CA GLU A 17 16.39 -11.99 -9.82
C GLU A 17 14.90 -11.69 -9.50
N LEU A 18 14.61 -11.00 -8.40
CA LEU A 18 13.24 -10.57 -8.07
C LEU A 18 12.71 -9.48 -9.02
N ASP A 19 13.56 -8.54 -9.43
CA ASP A 19 13.17 -7.52 -10.40
C ASP A 19 12.93 -8.13 -11.80
N SER A 20 13.65 -9.20 -12.17
CA SER A 20 13.39 -9.94 -13.41
C SER A 20 12.07 -10.74 -13.35
N TYR A 21 11.71 -11.26 -12.19
CA TYR A 21 10.39 -11.88 -11.97
C TYR A 21 9.26 -10.85 -11.97
N CYS A 22 9.47 -9.67 -11.38
CA CYS A 22 8.48 -8.59 -11.40
C CYS A 22 8.27 -8.06 -12.82
N SER A 23 9.33 -7.90 -13.61
CA SER A 23 9.22 -7.47 -15.01
C SER A 23 8.58 -8.53 -15.92
N GLN A 24 8.70 -9.81 -15.58
CA GLN A 24 7.98 -10.88 -16.29
C GLN A 24 6.51 -10.93 -15.90
N SER A 25 6.16 -10.69 -14.63
CA SER A 25 4.76 -10.60 -14.19
C SER A 25 4.05 -9.39 -14.82
N GLU A 26 4.71 -8.24 -14.92
CA GLU A 26 4.18 -7.08 -15.63
C GLU A 26 3.93 -7.34 -17.13
N LYS A 27 4.80 -8.14 -17.79
CA LYS A 27 4.56 -8.59 -19.17
C LYS A 27 3.39 -9.56 -19.30
N TYR A 28 3.17 -10.42 -18.30
CA TYR A 28 2.02 -11.33 -18.25
C TYR A 28 0.72 -10.60 -17.94
N GLU A 29 0.75 -9.49 -17.18
CA GLU A 29 -0.44 -8.68 -16.89
C GLU A 29 -0.89 -7.84 -18.09
N LEU A 30 0.01 -7.40 -18.95
CA LEU A 30 -0.31 -6.68 -20.19
C LEU A 30 -1.10 -7.54 -21.19
N THR A 31 -1.07 -8.87 -21.07
CA THR A 31 -1.81 -9.80 -21.95
C THR A 31 -3.09 -10.37 -21.31
N ARG A 32 -3.25 -10.25 -19.99
CA ARG A 32 -4.50 -10.56 -19.28
C ARG A 32 -5.16 -9.24 -18.93
N GLY A 33 -6.27 -8.92 -19.56
CA GLY A 33 -7.00 -7.65 -19.38
C GLY A 33 -6.97 -7.12 -17.94
N VAL A 34 -7.04 -5.81 -17.79
CA VAL A 34 -6.94 -5.10 -16.48
C VAL A 34 -7.83 -5.79 -15.45
N VAL A 35 -7.22 -6.46 -14.49
CA VAL A 35 -7.95 -7.12 -13.41
C VAL A 35 -8.37 -6.07 -12.40
N SER A 36 -9.67 -5.76 -12.35
CA SER A 36 -10.21 -4.89 -11.31
C SER A 36 -9.96 -5.50 -9.93
N VAL A 37 -9.31 -4.75 -9.05
CA VAL A 37 -9.07 -5.14 -7.64
C VAL A 37 -10.21 -4.73 -6.72
N LYS A 38 -11.09 -3.82 -7.18
CA LYS A 38 -12.24 -3.34 -6.44
C LYS A 38 -13.21 -4.48 -6.14
N GLY A 39 -13.60 -4.62 -4.89
CA GLY A 39 -14.59 -5.60 -4.45
C GLY A 39 -14.07 -7.01 -4.22
N LYS A 40 -12.83 -7.35 -4.61
CA LYS A 40 -12.30 -8.72 -4.52
C LYS A 40 -12.34 -9.33 -3.11
N LEU A 41 -12.12 -8.54 -2.06
CA LEU A 41 -12.28 -9.02 -0.68
C LEU A 41 -13.74 -9.33 -0.37
N LYS A 42 -14.67 -8.48 -0.82
CA LYS A 42 -16.11 -8.64 -0.61
C LYS A 42 -16.65 -9.83 -1.38
N ASP A 43 -16.21 -10.06 -2.60
CA ASP A 43 -16.58 -11.21 -3.43
C ASP A 43 -16.19 -12.53 -2.74
N ASN A 44 -15.12 -12.53 -1.95
CA ASN A 44 -14.63 -13.69 -1.21
C ASN A 44 -15.03 -13.67 0.28
N PHE A 45 -16.10 -12.96 0.65
CA PHE A 45 -16.54 -12.81 2.04
C PHE A 45 -16.75 -14.15 2.76
N ALA A 46 -17.35 -15.13 2.10
CA ALA A 46 -17.60 -16.46 2.66
C ALA A 46 -16.30 -17.18 3.04
N PHE A 47 -15.23 -17.03 2.24
CA PHE A 47 -13.91 -17.58 2.57
C PHE A 47 -13.35 -16.96 3.85
N TRP A 48 -13.45 -15.63 3.97
CA TRP A 48 -12.98 -14.94 5.19
C TRP A 48 -13.75 -15.35 6.43
N LYS A 49 -15.08 -15.51 6.31
CA LYS A 49 -15.95 -15.91 7.41
C LYS A 49 -15.75 -17.38 7.81
N ASN A 50 -15.79 -18.30 6.85
CA ASN A 50 -15.92 -19.74 7.12
C ASN A 50 -14.58 -20.48 7.15
N THR A 51 -13.61 -20.03 6.32
CA THR A 51 -12.31 -20.72 6.19
C THR A 51 -11.23 -20.04 7.02
N LYS A 52 -11.25 -18.69 7.08
CA LYS A 52 -10.30 -17.92 7.88
C LYS A 52 -10.81 -17.55 9.26
N GLU A 53 -12.09 -17.80 9.54
CA GLU A 53 -12.71 -17.51 10.84
C GLU A 53 -12.40 -16.08 11.31
N ALA A 54 -12.39 -15.13 10.36
CA ALA A 54 -12.04 -13.76 10.64
C ALA A 54 -13.01 -13.16 11.69
N ASN A 55 -12.49 -12.38 12.61
CA ASN A 55 -13.29 -11.74 13.65
C ASN A 55 -14.29 -10.73 13.05
N SER A 56 -15.28 -10.34 13.85
CA SER A 56 -16.36 -9.44 13.42
C SER A 56 -15.86 -8.09 12.88
N PHE A 57 -14.78 -7.54 13.44
CA PHE A 57 -14.17 -6.29 12.97
C PHE A 57 -13.68 -6.45 11.53
N ILE A 58 -12.90 -7.49 11.25
CA ILE A 58 -12.37 -7.77 9.90
C ILE A 58 -13.51 -8.02 8.91
N LEU A 59 -14.52 -8.81 9.31
CA LEU A 59 -15.68 -9.07 8.47
C LEU A 59 -16.45 -7.79 8.12
N ASN A 60 -16.61 -6.88 9.09
CA ASN A 60 -17.22 -5.57 8.84
C ASN A 60 -16.39 -4.72 7.89
N VAL A 61 -15.06 -4.70 8.05
CA VAL A 61 -14.17 -3.98 7.14
C VAL A 61 -14.27 -4.52 5.70
N ILE A 62 -14.33 -5.84 5.53
CA ILE A 62 -14.48 -6.45 4.21
C ILE A 62 -15.84 -6.11 3.59
N LYS A 63 -16.90 -6.10 4.38
CA LYS A 63 -18.27 -5.88 3.92
C LYS A 63 -18.59 -4.42 3.62
N GLU A 64 -18.23 -3.53 4.55
CA GLU A 64 -18.65 -2.11 4.56
C GLU A 64 -17.50 -1.15 4.24
N GLY A 65 -16.26 -1.63 4.18
CA GLY A 65 -15.06 -0.81 4.10
C GLY A 65 -14.53 -0.37 5.46
N TYR A 66 -13.28 0.05 5.50
CA TYR A 66 -12.65 0.58 6.70
C TYR A 66 -13.12 2.02 6.95
N ARG A 67 -13.67 2.26 8.13
CA ARG A 67 -14.03 3.61 8.56
C ARG A 67 -12.86 4.26 9.26
N ILE A 68 -12.36 5.36 8.69
CA ILE A 68 -11.27 6.12 9.28
C ILE A 68 -11.77 6.74 10.60
N PRO A 69 -11.06 6.56 11.73
CA PRO A 69 -11.49 7.05 13.04
C PRO A 69 -11.18 8.54 13.18
N PHE A 70 -11.99 9.39 12.54
CA PHE A 70 -11.89 10.83 12.69
C PHE A 70 -12.35 11.26 14.09
N ILE A 71 -11.55 12.11 14.76
CA ILE A 71 -11.93 12.82 16.00
C ILE A 71 -12.82 14.00 15.62
N GLU A 72 -12.47 14.67 14.52
CA GLU A 72 -13.17 15.80 13.94
C GLU A 72 -13.08 15.73 12.41
N ASN A 73 -14.05 16.32 11.73
CA ASN A 73 -13.96 16.41 10.27
C ASN A 73 -12.77 17.28 9.85
N PRO A 74 -11.96 16.83 8.87
CA PRO A 74 -10.92 17.70 8.32
C PRO A 74 -11.50 19.01 7.85
N SER A 75 -10.78 20.11 8.02
CA SER A 75 -11.22 21.41 7.52
C SER A 75 -11.29 21.41 6.00
N PHE A 76 -12.19 22.23 5.44
CA PHE A 76 -12.21 22.50 4.01
C PHE A 76 -10.84 23.00 3.55
N VAL A 77 -10.24 22.30 2.60
CA VAL A 77 -8.91 22.66 2.12
C VAL A 77 -8.73 22.29 0.66
N PHE A 78 -7.98 23.15 -0.03
CA PHE A 78 -7.49 22.93 -1.39
C PHE A 78 -5.98 23.08 -1.39
N LEU A 79 -5.26 21.97 -1.40
CA LEU A 79 -3.78 21.93 -1.42
C LEU A 79 -3.30 21.53 -2.80
N SER A 80 -2.38 22.32 -3.35
CA SER A 80 -1.75 22.02 -4.63
C SER A 80 -0.75 20.87 -4.51
N ASN A 81 -0.60 20.11 -5.59
CA ASN A 81 0.40 19.06 -5.67
C ASN A 81 1.81 19.57 -5.35
N ASN A 82 2.57 18.73 -4.66
CA ASN A 82 3.95 19.03 -4.30
C ASN A 82 4.84 19.18 -5.55
N THR A 83 5.97 19.88 -5.39
CA THR A 83 6.90 20.15 -6.49
C THR A 83 7.36 18.88 -7.21
N SER A 84 7.59 17.78 -6.45
CA SER A 84 7.96 16.50 -7.04
C SER A 84 6.88 15.95 -7.97
N ALA A 85 5.61 15.97 -7.57
CA ALA A 85 4.53 15.52 -8.42
C ALA A 85 4.37 16.37 -9.69
N ARG A 86 4.56 17.68 -9.57
CA ARG A 86 4.54 18.60 -10.74
C ARG A 86 5.73 18.37 -11.69
N LYS A 87 6.90 18.05 -11.13
CA LYS A 87 8.10 17.74 -11.93
C LYS A 87 7.95 16.43 -12.73
N TYR A 88 7.31 15.42 -12.14
CA TYR A 88 7.12 14.08 -12.72
C TYR A 88 5.69 13.87 -13.23
N LEU A 89 5.12 14.88 -13.88
CA LEU A 89 3.72 14.89 -14.32
C LEU A 89 3.34 13.68 -15.17
N LYS A 90 4.22 13.26 -16.09
CA LYS A 90 3.98 12.09 -16.95
C LYS A 90 3.77 10.81 -16.13
N PHE A 91 4.63 10.57 -15.14
CA PHE A 91 4.47 9.43 -14.22
C PHE A 91 3.17 9.53 -13.42
N VAL A 92 2.88 10.70 -12.84
CA VAL A 92 1.65 10.95 -12.06
C VAL A 92 0.41 10.62 -12.89
N THR A 93 0.32 11.16 -14.12
CA THR A 93 -0.82 10.92 -15.03
C THR A 93 -0.97 9.43 -15.34
N THR A 94 0.12 8.74 -15.65
CA THR A 94 0.10 7.30 -15.94
C THR A 94 -0.37 6.50 -14.71
N ALA A 95 0.16 6.80 -13.53
CA ALA A 95 -0.22 6.11 -12.29
C ALA A 95 -1.68 6.34 -11.92
N ILE A 96 -2.20 7.57 -12.06
CA ILE A 96 -3.62 7.87 -11.82
C ILE A 96 -4.50 7.10 -12.80
N ASN A 97 -4.17 7.09 -14.09
CA ASN A 97 -4.94 6.36 -15.09
C ASN A 97 -4.99 4.86 -14.79
N GLN A 98 -3.89 4.26 -14.33
CA GLN A 98 -3.86 2.87 -13.89
C GLN A 98 -4.78 2.62 -12.68
N LEU A 99 -4.79 3.54 -11.71
CA LEU A 99 -5.69 3.45 -10.55
C LEU A 99 -7.16 3.58 -10.94
N ILE A 100 -7.49 4.45 -11.90
CA ILE A 100 -8.85 4.58 -12.45
C ILE A 100 -9.25 3.29 -13.17
N LEU A 101 -8.41 2.79 -14.07
CA LEU A 101 -8.67 1.56 -14.82
C LEU A 101 -8.85 0.34 -13.92
N SER A 102 -8.10 0.25 -12.81
CA SER A 102 -8.24 -0.82 -11.82
C SER A 102 -9.45 -0.64 -10.89
N GLY A 103 -10.17 0.48 -10.97
CA GLY A 103 -11.29 0.82 -10.10
C GLY A 103 -10.89 1.19 -8.67
N CYS A 104 -9.60 1.43 -8.40
CA CYS A 104 -9.12 1.84 -7.07
C CYS A 104 -9.50 3.29 -6.74
N VAL A 105 -9.61 4.15 -7.74
CA VAL A 105 -10.06 5.54 -7.63
C VAL A 105 -11.13 5.83 -8.68
N ILE A 106 -11.91 6.86 -8.42
CA ILE A 106 -12.92 7.38 -9.35
C ILE A 106 -12.61 8.84 -9.65
N GLU A 107 -12.96 9.27 -10.84
CA GLU A 107 -12.96 10.69 -11.20
C GLU A 107 -14.24 11.32 -10.68
N GLU A 108 -14.10 12.46 -9.98
CA GLU A 108 -15.24 13.19 -9.40
C GLU A 108 -15.51 14.44 -10.23
N SER A 109 -16.77 14.64 -10.61
CA SER A 109 -17.18 15.79 -11.43
C SER A 109 -17.37 17.07 -10.58
N SER A 110 -17.65 16.92 -9.30
CA SER A 110 -17.82 18.03 -8.36
C SER A 110 -16.55 18.25 -7.54
N ARG A 111 -16.35 19.48 -7.06
CA ARG A 111 -15.20 19.79 -6.22
C ARG A 111 -15.33 19.13 -4.85
N PRO A 112 -14.40 18.22 -4.47
CA PRO A 112 -14.40 17.60 -3.16
C PRO A 112 -14.16 18.61 -2.04
N TYR A 113 -14.68 18.29 -0.85
CA TYR A 113 -14.52 19.11 0.35
C TYR A 113 -13.07 19.24 0.80
N CYS A 114 -12.27 18.18 0.63
CA CYS A 114 -10.88 18.16 1.01
C CYS A 114 -10.05 17.66 -0.17
N ILE A 115 -9.18 18.53 -0.70
CA ILE A 115 -8.23 18.19 -1.78
C ILE A 115 -6.83 18.23 -1.20
N ILE A 116 -6.17 17.08 -1.20
CA ILE A 116 -4.84 16.86 -0.63
C ILE A 116 -3.81 16.60 -1.73
N PRO A 117 -2.53 16.97 -1.51
CA PRO A 117 -1.53 16.93 -2.55
C PRO A 117 -1.02 15.54 -2.83
N LEU A 118 -0.62 15.33 -4.07
CA LEU A 118 0.23 14.23 -4.48
C LEU A 118 1.71 14.62 -4.36
N THR A 119 2.54 13.64 -4.01
CA THR A 119 3.99 13.75 -4.01
C THR A 119 4.62 12.51 -4.65
N ILE A 120 5.84 12.65 -5.14
CA ILE A 120 6.61 11.53 -5.69
C ILE A 120 7.80 11.27 -4.78
N SER A 121 7.97 10.03 -4.40
CA SER A 121 9.18 9.51 -3.77
C SER A 121 9.94 8.68 -4.79
N ILE A 122 11.24 8.89 -4.88
CA ILE A 122 12.14 8.10 -5.72
C ILE A 122 13.08 7.37 -4.76
N ASN A 123 13.09 6.05 -4.83
CA ASN A 123 14.00 5.25 -4.02
C ASN A 123 15.43 5.25 -4.61
N SER A 124 16.39 4.64 -3.93
CA SER A 124 17.79 4.57 -4.37
C SER A 124 17.98 3.88 -5.74
N ASN A 125 17.05 3.02 -6.12
CA ASN A 125 17.07 2.28 -7.40
C ASN A 125 16.37 3.07 -8.53
N GLY A 126 15.99 4.32 -8.29
CA GLY A 126 15.32 5.16 -9.28
C GLY A 126 13.82 4.85 -9.47
N LYS A 127 13.25 3.89 -8.73
CA LYS A 127 11.82 3.57 -8.83
C LYS A 127 10.97 4.69 -8.25
N GLU A 128 10.07 5.20 -9.07
CA GLU A 128 9.11 6.25 -8.70
C GLU A 128 7.91 5.65 -7.95
N ARG A 129 7.44 6.33 -6.91
CA ARG A 129 6.24 5.97 -6.16
C ARG A 129 5.33 7.18 -6.01
N LEU A 130 4.06 7.02 -6.38
CA LEU A 130 3.03 8.01 -6.12
C LEU A 130 2.61 7.93 -4.65
N ILE A 131 2.62 9.06 -3.96
CA ILE A 131 2.26 9.18 -2.54
C ILE A 131 1.16 10.22 -2.41
N LEU A 132 0.10 9.86 -1.71
CA LEU A 132 -0.94 10.77 -1.28
C LEU A 132 -0.53 11.41 0.06
N ASP A 133 -0.37 12.72 0.10
CA ASP A 133 0.09 13.43 1.29
C ASP A 133 -1.07 13.65 2.28
N LEU A 134 -1.24 12.70 3.17
CA LEU A 134 -2.31 12.70 4.17
C LEU A 134 -2.02 13.54 5.43
N ARG A 135 -0.91 14.29 5.50
CA ARG A 135 -0.52 15.03 6.70
C ARG A 135 -1.61 15.96 7.23
N HIS A 136 -2.38 16.57 6.32
CA HIS A 136 -3.50 17.43 6.72
C HIS A 136 -4.60 16.61 7.39
N VAL A 137 -5.04 15.54 6.76
CA VAL A 137 -6.11 14.65 7.23
C VAL A 137 -5.72 13.92 8.51
N ASN A 138 -4.47 13.48 8.61
CA ASN A 138 -3.95 12.75 9.78
C ASN A 138 -3.99 13.55 11.09
N LYS A 139 -4.10 14.88 11.03
CA LYS A 139 -4.30 15.71 12.24
C LYS A 139 -5.66 15.51 12.89
N CYS A 140 -6.64 15.10 12.10
CA CYS A 140 -8.02 14.89 12.52
C CYS A 140 -8.32 13.42 12.87
N ILE A 141 -7.31 12.54 12.84
CA ILE A 141 -7.46 11.11 13.13
C ILE A 141 -6.98 10.82 14.55
N GLU A 142 -7.73 9.96 15.25
CA GLU A 142 -7.33 9.46 16.56
C GLU A 142 -6.01 8.71 16.48
N LYS A 143 -5.03 9.15 17.28
CA LYS A 143 -3.72 8.50 17.34
C LYS A 143 -3.83 7.21 18.16
N GLN A 144 -3.97 6.09 17.48
CA GLN A 144 -3.92 4.79 18.11
C GLN A 144 -2.47 4.30 18.25
N LYS A 145 -2.11 3.86 19.46
CA LYS A 145 -0.83 3.18 19.69
C LYS A 145 -0.96 1.74 19.18
N ILE A 146 -0.55 1.51 17.95
CA ILE A 146 -0.48 0.15 17.38
C ILE A 146 0.93 -0.38 17.65
N LYS A 147 1.01 -1.51 18.36
CA LYS A 147 2.26 -2.26 18.52
C LYS A 147 2.26 -3.37 17.47
N PHE A 148 3.13 -3.25 16.50
CA PHE A 148 3.38 -4.34 15.57
C PHE A 148 4.31 -5.37 16.22
N GLU A 149 4.15 -6.62 15.82
CA GLU A 149 5.07 -7.68 16.20
C GLU A 149 6.47 -7.36 15.67
N GLY A 150 7.44 -7.37 16.57
CA GLY A 150 8.82 -7.12 16.24
C GLY A 150 9.58 -8.42 15.95
N SER A 151 10.86 -8.30 15.62
CA SER A 151 11.71 -9.45 15.31
C SER A 151 11.76 -10.50 16.43
N LYS A 152 11.60 -10.07 17.70
CA LYS A 152 11.59 -10.97 18.85
C LYS A 152 10.36 -11.87 18.87
N GLU A 153 9.20 -11.30 18.58
CA GLU A 153 7.93 -12.02 18.50
C GLU A 153 7.93 -12.97 17.29
N VAL A 154 8.44 -12.51 16.15
CA VAL A 154 8.53 -13.33 14.93
C VAL A 154 9.46 -14.55 15.13
N LEU A 155 10.58 -14.39 15.86
CA LEU A 155 11.52 -15.49 16.12
C LEU A 155 10.90 -16.68 16.87
N GLN A 156 9.82 -16.45 17.62
CA GLN A 156 9.10 -17.53 18.33
C GLN A 156 8.39 -18.49 17.35
N TYR A 157 8.04 -18.01 16.17
CA TYR A 157 7.34 -18.77 15.14
C TYR A 157 8.28 -19.38 14.09
N VAL A 158 9.52 -18.86 13.99
CA VAL A 158 10.49 -19.34 12.99
C VAL A 158 11.17 -20.62 13.48
N LYS A 159 10.98 -21.71 12.76
CA LYS A 159 11.65 -23.00 12.99
C LYS A 159 12.58 -23.32 11.83
N ARG A 160 13.60 -24.15 12.09
CA ARG A 160 14.48 -24.64 11.01
C ARG A 160 13.66 -25.30 9.91
N ARG A 161 13.91 -24.92 8.65
CA ARG A 161 13.20 -25.38 7.44
C ARG A 161 11.77 -24.82 7.26
N ASN A 162 11.40 -23.73 7.91
CA ASN A 162 10.17 -23.03 7.57
C ASN A 162 10.27 -22.38 6.20
N PHE A 163 9.15 -22.38 5.46
CA PHE A 163 9.00 -21.55 4.27
C PHE A 163 8.68 -20.10 4.70
N MET A 164 9.28 -19.13 4.03
CA MET A 164 9.00 -17.72 4.24
C MET A 164 8.46 -17.13 2.94
N ILE A 165 7.39 -16.35 3.04
CA ILE A 165 6.79 -15.62 1.93
C ILE A 165 6.83 -14.14 2.28
N LYS A 166 7.32 -13.31 1.35
CA LYS A 166 7.27 -11.86 1.46
C LYS A 166 6.09 -11.36 0.63
N PHE A 167 5.29 -10.48 1.22
CA PHE A 167 4.25 -9.73 0.53
C PHE A 167 4.69 -8.26 0.46
N ASP A 168 4.52 -7.64 -0.69
CA ASP A 168 4.66 -6.20 -0.89
C ASP A 168 3.28 -5.54 -0.94
#